data_af8f7ff5a067bdddc15dfee99cc5b507
#
_entry.id   af8f7ff5a067bdddc15dfee99cc5b507
#
_cell.length_a   1.000
_cell.length_b   1.000
_cell.length_c   1.000
_cell.angle_alpha   90.00
_cell.angle_beta   90.00
_cell.angle_gamma   90.00
#
_symmetry.space_group_name_H-M   'P 1'
#
loop_
_entity.id
_entity.type
_entity.pdbx_description
1 polymer ?
#
loop_
_entity_poly.entity_id
_entity_poly.type
_entity_poly.pdbx_seq_one_letter_code
_entity_poly.pdbx_strand_id
1 'polypeptide(L)'
;MMLSIAAVAQPQPPMPKPEKEGEGFKFDTIKVLPITSIKDQNQAGTCWCYSSLAFFESELLRMGKPEYDFSEMYIVYKTYLDRAEAAIRTHGDVSFSQGGSFGDVLYAIKHYGLVPDELMPAGVMHGDSLSNFTELSAVTDPFVEGVVKSRKIQMDKDGNPLWRKALAGIYDAYLGVPPTEFT
;
A
#
# COMPACT_ATOMS: atom_id res chain seq x y z
N MET A 1 -13.79 39.09 -18.08
CA MET A 1 -13.14 39.66 -16.89
C MET A 1 -12.93 38.47 -15.93
N MET A 2 -11.76 37.82 -15.98
CA MET A 2 -11.43 36.67 -15.16
C MET A 2 -10.80 37.18 -13.84
N LEU A 3 -11.44 36.92 -12.73
CA LEU A 3 -10.85 37.18 -11.41
C LEU A 3 -9.89 36.02 -11.06
N SER A 4 -8.59 36.31 -11.07
CA SER A 4 -7.58 35.40 -10.50
C SER A 4 -7.63 35.53 -8.99
N ILE A 5 -8.09 34.45 -8.32
CA ILE A 5 -7.98 34.33 -6.86
C ILE A 5 -6.54 33.87 -6.57
N ALA A 6 -5.71 34.79 -6.10
CA ALA A 6 -4.41 34.45 -5.56
C ALA A 6 -4.59 33.69 -4.24
N ALA A 7 -4.18 32.42 -4.22
CA ALA A 7 -4.10 31.65 -2.98
C ALA A 7 -3.00 32.25 -2.11
N VAL A 8 -3.39 32.85 -0.98
CA VAL A 8 -2.44 33.32 0.04
C VAL A 8 -1.92 32.09 0.78
N ALA A 9 -0.65 31.76 0.55
CA ALA A 9 0.03 30.73 1.32
C ALA A 9 0.05 31.12 2.81
N GLN A 10 -0.55 30.29 3.66
CA GLN A 10 -0.46 30.49 5.11
C GLN A 10 0.99 30.27 5.57
N PRO A 11 1.54 31.16 6.43
CA PRO A 11 2.87 30.93 6.97
C PRO A 11 2.90 29.63 7.77
N GLN A 12 3.82 28.76 7.43
CA GLN A 12 4.04 27.53 8.22
C GLN A 12 4.52 27.90 9.62
N PRO A 13 4.06 27.19 10.66
CA PRO A 13 4.58 27.39 12.00
C PRO A 13 6.10 27.15 11.99
N PRO A 14 6.87 27.91 12.79
CA PRO A 14 8.31 27.74 12.85
C PRO A 14 8.65 26.31 13.29
N MET A 15 9.56 25.66 12.57
CA MET A 15 10.06 24.35 12.97
C MET A 15 10.61 24.43 14.39
N PRO A 16 10.33 23.43 15.24
CA PRO A 16 10.91 23.38 16.58
C PRO A 16 12.45 23.41 16.46
N LYS A 17 13.06 24.27 17.27
CA LYS A 17 14.52 24.34 17.34
C LYS A 17 15.06 22.98 17.81
N PRO A 18 16.20 22.50 17.28
CA PRO A 18 16.82 21.28 17.80
C PRO A 18 17.05 21.44 19.30
N GLU A 19 16.48 20.51 20.07
CA GLU A 19 16.67 20.46 21.52
C GLU A 19 18.17 20.28 21.81
N LYS A 20 18.67 21.02 22.81
CA LYS A 20 20.04 20.83 23.26
C LYS A 20 20.17 19.45 23.88
N GLU A 21 21.22 18.73 23.55
CA GLU A 21 21.56 17.45 24.18
C GLU A 21 21.47 17.58 25.72
N GLY A 22 20.51 16.89 26.33
CA GLY A 22 20.26 16.85 27.78
C GLY A 22 19.02 17.53 28.31
N GLU A 23 18.21 18.24 27.49
CA GLU A 23 16.96 18.93 27.92
C GLU A 23 15.66 18.24 27.45
N GLY A 24 15.71 17.01 26.96
CA GLY A 24 14.53 16.25 26.51
C GLY A 24 13.75 15.64 27.69
N PHE A 25 12.52 15.19 27.38
CA PHE A 25 11.72 14.43 28.32
C PHE A 25 12.43 13.14 28.74
N LYS A 26 12.41 12.85 30.03
CA LYS A 26 12.87 11.55 30.55
C LYS A 26 11.68 10.61 30.63
N PHE A 27 11.80 9.44 30.05
CA PHE A 27 10.76 8.41 30.04
C PHE A 27 11.23 7.20 30.85
N ASP A 28 10.36 6.71 31.71
CA ASP A 28 10.57 5.44 32.41
C ASP A 28 9.85 4.34 31.60
N THR A 29 10.58 3.28 31.27
CA THR A 29 10.02 2.13 30.54
C THR A 29 9.18 1.30 31.51
N ILE A 30 7.86 1.30 31.33
CA ILE A 30 6.92 0.50 32.12
C ILE A 30 6.82 -0.94 31.56
N LYS A 31 6.80 -1.07 30.22
CA LYS A 31 6.66 -2.36 29.55
C LYS A 31 7.18 -2.28 28.12
N VAL A 32 7.89 -3.31 27.70
CA VAL A 32 8.29 -3.55 26.32
C VAL A 32 7.54 -4.75 25.80
N LEU A 33 6.85 -4.60 24.67
CA LEU A 33 6.23 -5.72 23.94
C LEU A 33 7.19 -6.21 22.86
N PRO A 34 7.21 -7.54 22.57
CA PRO A 34 7.98 -8.03 21.44
C PRO A 34 7.42 -7.47 20.14
N ILE A 35 8.30 -7.06 19.26
CA ILE A 35 7.98 -6.58 17.90
C ILE A 35 8.91 -7.27 16.90
N THR A 36 8.46 -7.39 15.66
CA THR A 36 9.30 -7.79 14.53
C THR A 36 10.22 -6.65 14.09
N SER A 37 11.10 -6.90 13.14
CA SER A 37 12.01 -5.88 12.60
C SER A 37 11.22 -4.71 11.99
N ILE A 38 11.77 -3.50 12.14
CA ILE A 38 11.19 -2.30 11.50
C ILE A 38 11.57 -2.33 10.02
N LYS A 39 10.55 -2.21 9.16
CA LYS A 39 10.70 -2.17 7.70
C LYS A 39 10.58 -0.74 7.17
N ASP A 40 11.32 -0.45 6.09
CA ASP A 40 11.24 0.82 5.38
C ASP A 40 10.34 0.70 4.15
N GLN A 41 9.23 1.43 4.12
CA GLN A 41 8.34 1.48 2.96
C GLN A 41 8.90 2.29 1.79
N ASN A 42 9.95 3.10 2.03
CA ASN A 42 10.59 3.99 1.06
C ASN A 42 9.56 4.85 0.29
N GLN A 43 9.68 4.92 -1.04
CA GLN A 43 8.84 5.76 -1.92
C GLN A 43 7.53 5.05 -2.32
N ALA A 44 6.79 4.57 -1.34
CA ALA A 44 5.49 3.94 -1.55
C ALA A 44 4.47 4.46 -0.52
N GLY A 45 3.27 4.81 -0.94
CA GLY A 45 2.18 5.26 -0.05
C GLY A 45 1.50 4.11 0.69
N THR A 46 2.29 3.17 1.23
CA THR A 46 1.84 1.89 1.78
C THR A 46 2.00 1.76 3.29
N CYS A 47 2.20 2.87 4.02
CA CYS A 47 2.34 2.88 5.47
C CYS A 47 1.20 2.14 6.20
N TRP A 48 -0.01 2.21 5.66
CA TRP A 48 -1.17 1.47 6.16
C TRP A 48 -0.98 -0.05 6.13
N CYS A 49 -0.30 -0.58 5.11
CA CYS A 49 -0.01 -2.00 4.98
C CYS A 49 1.11 -2.42 5.93
N TYR A 50 2.25 -1.73 5.87
CA TYR A 50 3.41 -2.00 6.73
C TYR A 50 3.05 -1.96 8.21
N SER A 51 2.36 -0.91 8.67
CA SER A 51 1.97 -0.79 10.08
C SER A 51 0.96 -1.86 10.51
N SER A 52 0.05 -2.27 9.61
CA SER A 52 -0.93 -3.30 9.93
C SER A 52 -0.31 -4.69 10.00
N LEU A 53 0.58 -5.05 9.06
CA LEU A 53 1.27 -6.33 9.10
C LEU A 53 2.21 -6.42 10.30
N ALA A 54 2.99 -5.37 10.59
CA ALA A 54 3.82 -5.30 11.80
C ALA A 54 3.00 -5.49 13.09
N PHE A 55 1.77 -4.97 13.14
CA PHE A 55 0.86 -5.24 14.25
C PHE A 55 0.50 -6.72 14.35
N PHE A 56 0.10 -7.37 13.24
CA PHE A 56 -0.26 -8.80 13.26
C PHE A 56 0.92 -9.68 13.60
N GLU A 57 2.10 -9.42 13.07
CA GLU A 57 3.34 -10.12 13.38
C GLU A 57 3.68 -10.02 14.87
N SER A 58 3.60 -8.80 15.43
CA SER A 58 3.84 -8.55 16.85
C SER A 58 2.80 -9.26 17.74
N GLU A 59 1.53 -9.31 17.31
CA GLU A 59 0.48 -10.05 18.03
C GLU A 59 0.72 -11.56 18.01
N LEU A 60 1.21 -12.11 16.90
CA LEU A 60 1.60 -13.51 16.82
C LEU A 60 2.74 -13.83 17.79
N LEU A 61 3.76 -12.97 17.87
CA LEU A 61 4.83 -13.08 18.87
C LEU A 61 4.27 -13.02 20.29
N ARG A 62 3.37 -12.07 20.58
CA ARG A 62 2.72 -11.96 21.89
C ARG A 62 1.92 -13.20 22.26
N MET A 63 1.36 -13.89 21.25
CA MET A 63 0.62 -15.15 21.42
C MET A 63 1.55 -16.38 21.53
N GLY A 64 2.86 -16.20 21.52
CA GLY A 64 3.85 -17.29 21.60
C GLY A 64 4.00 -18.08 20.31
N LYS A 65 3.60 -17.50 19.17
CA LYS A 65 3.84 -18.07 17.85
C LYS A 65 5.26 -17.77 17.38
N PRO A 66 5.80 -18.53 16.42
CA PRO A 66 7.04 -18.17 15.75
C PRO A 66 6.99 -16.76 15.16
N GLU A 67 8.17 -16.18 14.93
CA GLU A 67 8.28 -14.95 14.17
C GLU A 67 7.88 -15.21 12.70
N TYR A 68 6.98 -14.39 12.21
CA TYR A 68 6.54 -14.39 10.81
C TYR A 68 6.90 -13.05 10.20
N ASP A 69 7.19 -13.08 8.93
CA ASP A 69 7.45 -11.93 8.07
C ASP A 69 6.51 -12.02 6.86
N PHE A 70 5.50 -11.13 6.79
CA PHE A 70 4.47 -11.19 5.76
C PHE A 70 4.72 -10.17 4.66
N SER A 71 4.43 -10.56 3.42
CA SER A 71 4.59 -9.72 2.25
C SER A 71 3.58 -8.57 2.21
N GLU A 72 4.08 -7.35 2.32
CA GLU A 72 3.31 -6.14 2.05
C GLU A 72 2.92 -6.06 0.58
N MET A 73 3.79 -6.48 -0.32
CA MET A 73 3.55 -6.41 -1.76
C MET A 73 2.38 -7.28 -2.19
N TYR A 74 2.21 -8.44 -1.56
CA TYR A 74 1.04 -9.30 -1.80
C TYR A 74 -0.27 -8.61 -1.42
N ILE A 75 -0.33 -8.03 -0.22
CA ILE A 75 -1.52 -7.32 0.27
C ILE A 75 -1.80 -6.09 -0.59
N VAL A 76 -0.77 -5.31 -0.91
CA VAL A 76 -0.88 -4.13 -1.78
C VAL A 76 -1.42 -4.51 -3.16
N TYR A 77 -0.88 -5.55 -3.78
CA TYR A 77 -1.33 -6.05 -5.07
C TYR A 77 -2.84 -6.37 -5.07
N LYS A 78 -3.29 -7.17 -4.09
CA LYS A 78 -4.70 -7.57 -3.98
C LYS A 78 -5.60 -6.36 -3.72
N THR A 79 -5.21 -5.52 -2.77
CA THR A 79 -5.97 -4.33 -2.40
C THR A 79 -6.09 -3.33 -3.56
N TYR A 80 -5.03 -3.12 -4.33
CA TYR A 80 -5.06 -2.17 -5.44
C TYR A 80 -5.93 -2.66 -6.60
N LEU A 81 -5.96 -3.95 -6.88
CA LEU A 81 -6.92 -4.50 -7.85
C LEU A 81 -8.37 -4.31 -7.41
N ASP A 82 -8.67 -4.53 -6.14
CA ASP A 82 -10.02 -4.35 -5.61
C ASP A 82 -10.45 -2.87 -5.58
N ARG A 83 -9.50 -1.98 -5.29
CA ARG A 83 -9.74 -0.53 -5.36
C ARG A 83 -9.99 -0.04 -6.77
N ALA A 84 -9.22 -0.53 -7.74
CA ALA A 84 -9.47 -0.22 -9.14
C ALA A 84 -10.88 -0.69 -9.55
N GLU A 85 -11.27 -1.89 -9.11
CA GLU A 85 -12.62 -2.39 -9.35
C GLU A 85 -13.68 -1.50 -8.69
N ALA A 86 -13.48 -1.12 -7.43
CA ALA A 86 -14.40 -0.22 -6.75
C ALA A 86 -14.51 1.14 -7.46
N ALA A 87 -13.40 1.75 -7.83
CA ALA A 87 -13.38 3.02 -8.57
C ALA A 87 -14.13 2.93 -9.90
N ILE A 88 -13.90 1.85 -10.67
CA ILE A 88 -14.55 1.66 -11.96
C ILE A 88 -16.05 1.38 -11.80
N ARG A 89 -16.45 0.55 -10.85
CA ARG A 89 -17.87 0.21 -10.59
C ARG A 89 -18.67 1.39 -10.06
N THR A 90 -18.03 2.30 -9.33
CA THR A 90 -18.66 3.51 -8.79
C THR A 90 -18.48 4.72 -9.71
N HIS A 91 -17.96 4.53 -10.92
CA HIS A 91 -17.71 5.60 -11.90
C HIS A 91 -16.81 6.73 -11.35
N GLY A 92 -15.89 6.40 -10.45
CA GLY A 92 -14.94 7.34 -9.85
C GLY A 92 -15.39 7.97 -8.53
N ASP A 93 -16.55 7.64 -7.99
CA ASP A 93 -16.98 8.11 -6.67
C ASP A 93 -16.06 7.59 -5.56
N VAL A 94 -15.56 6.36 -5.71
CA VAL A 94 -14.47 5.84 -4.88
C VAL A 94 -13.14 6.14 -5.56
N SER A 95 -12.28 6.89 -4.87
CA SER A 95 -10.98 7.26 -5.43
C SER A 95 -10.03 6.06 -5.50
N PHE A 96 -9.27 5.99 -6.60
CA PHE A 96 -8.14 5.10 -6.73
C PHE A 96 -6.86 5.84 -6.30
N SER A 97 -6.17 5.32 -5.28
CA SER A 97 -4.94 5.93 -4.73
C SER A 97 -4.13 4.90 -3.94
N GLN A 98 -2.87 5.24 -3.64
CA GLN A 98 -1.97 4.38 -2.86
C GLN A 98 -2.36 4.25 -1.37
N GLY A 99 -2.97 5.28 -0.79
CA GLY A 99 -3.37 5.29 0.62
C GLY A 99 -4.33 4.16 0.98
N GLY A 100 -4.41 3.78 2.25
CA GLY A 100 -5.27 2.71 2.74
C GLY A 100 -5.46 2.76 4.25
N SER A 101 -6.10 1.71 4.76
CA SER A 101 -6.45 1.59 6.17
C SER A 101 -6.17 0.18 6.70
N PHE A 102 -6.18 0.04 8.01
CA PHE A 102 -6.15 -1.26 8.67
C PHE A 102 -7.29 -2.19 8.20
N GLY A 103 -8.47 -1.61 7.89
CA GLY A 103 -9.61 -2.36 7.36
C GLY A 103 -9.35 -3.00 6.00
N ASP A 104 -8.56 -2.36 5.14
CA ASP A 104 -8.17 -2.92 3.84
C ASP A 104 -7.29 -4.16 4.01
N VAL A 105 -6.35 -4.13 4.97
CA VAL A 105 -5.50 -5.28 5.28
C VAL A 105 -6.32 -6.43 5.86
N LEU A 106 -7.23 -6.15 6.80
CA LEU A 106 -8.14 -7.17 7.34
C LEU A 106 -8.99 -7.81 6.24
N TYR A 107 -9.50 -6.99 5.32
CA TYR A 107 -10.27 -7.49 4.18
C TYR A 107 -9.42 -8.39 3.29
N ALA A 108 -8.21 -7.95 2.94
CA ALA A 108 -7.30 -8.71 2.10
C ALA A 108 -6.91 -10.05 2.76
N ILE A 109 -6.56 -10.06 4.05
CA ILE A 109 -6.26 -11.28 4.81
C ILE A 109 -7.45 -12.24 4.76
N LYS A 110 -8.65 -11.75 4.99
CA LYS A 110 -9.86 -12.58 5.01
C LYS A 110 -10.17 -13.22 3.65
N HIS A 111 -9.93 -12.51 2.55
CA HIS A 111 -10.35 -12.94 1.21
C HIS A 111 -9.23 -13.60 0.41
N TYR A 112 -7.98 -13.27 0.67
CA TYR A 112 -6.82 -13.70 -0.10
C TYR A 112 -5.76 -14.43 0.74
N GLY A 113 -5.83 -14.31 2.08
CA GLY A 113 -4.82 -14.86 2.97
C GLY A 113 -3.58 -13.99 3.09
N LEU A 114 -2.51 -14.59 3.60
CA LEU A 114 -1.18 -14.00 3.76
C LEU A 114 -0.15 -14.90 3.11
N VAL A 115 0.94 -14.32 2.65
CA VAL A 115 2.10 -15.06 2.14
C VAL A 115 3.36 -14.55 2.84
N PRO A 116 4.39 -15.40 3.02
CA PRO A 116 5.70 -14.97 3.50
C PRO A 116 6.33 -13.90 2.58
N ASP A 117 7.06 -12.95 3.17
CA ASP A 117 7.72 -11.88 2.41
C ASP A 117 8.70 -12.42 1.37
N GLU A 118 9.41 -13.51 1.67
CA GLU A 118 10.35 -14.15 0.75
C GLU A 118 9.75 -14.57 -0.60
N LEU A 119 8.43 -14.76 -0.67
CA LEU A 119 7.74 -15.13 -1.91
C LEU A 119 7.33 -13.94 -2.78
N MET A 120 7.23 -12.75 -2.18
CA MET A 120 6.89 -11.53 -2.90
C MET A 120 7.48 -10.32 -2.17
N PRO A 121 8.81 -10.21 -2.13
CA PRO A 121 9.49 -9.15 -1.38
C PRO A 121 9.43 -7.80 -2.10
N ALA A 122 9.59 -6.74 -1.31
CA ALA A 122 9.61 -5.38 -1.82
C ALA A 122 10.83 -5.10 -2.71
N GLY A 123 10.66 -4.31 -3.77
CA GLY A 123 11.75 -3.76 -4.58
C GLY A 123 12.41 -4.72 -5.57
N VAL A 124 12.24 -6.03 -5.43
CA VAL A 124 12.96 -7.05 -6.21
C VAL A 124 12.74 -6.89 -7.71
N MET A 125 11.55 -6.52 -8.14
CA MET A 125 11.23 -6.40 -9.57
C MET A 125 12.00 -5.28 -10.28
N HIS A 126 12.50 -4.30 -9.57
CA HIS A 126 13.36 -3.24 -10.12
C HIS A 126 14.82 -3.28 -9.60
N GLY A 127 15.22 -4.43 -9.03
CA GLY A 127 16.62 -4.67 -8.61
C GLY A 127 17.03 -3.96 -7.32
N ASP A 128 16.09 -3.66 -6.45
CA ASP A 128 16.29 -3.04 -5.14
C ASP A 128 15.72 -3.95 -4.03
N SER A 129 15.93 -3.57 -2.79
CA SER A 129 15.30 -4.17 -1.60
C SER A 129 14.21 -3.28 -1.01
N LEU A 130 13.94 -2.12 -1.59
CA LEU A 130 12.97 -1.12 -1.13
C LEU A 130 11.96 -0.79 -2.22
N SER A 131 10.72 -0.57 -1.82
CA SER A 131 9.63 -0.21 -2.74
C SER A 131 9.82 1.19 -3.34
N ASN A 132 9.54 1.32 -4.64
CA ASN A 132 9.42 2.62 -5.30
C ASN A 132 8.20 2.61 -6.24
N PHE A 133 7.15 3.32 -5.84
CA PHE A 133 5.89 3.35 -6.58
C PHE A 133 5.71 4.62 -7.43
N THR A 134 6.76 5.40 -7.62
CA THR A 134 6.69 6.65 -8.40
C THR A 134 6.22 6.38 -9.82
N GLU A 135 6.89 5.45 -10.52
CA GLU A 135 6.50 5.08 -11.89
C GLU A 135 5.22 4.26 -11.91
N LEU A 136 5.07 3.29 -10.99
CA LEU A 136 3.87 2.48 -10.88
C LEU A 136 2.61 3.33 -10.79
N SER A 137 2.59 4.35 -9.94
CA SER A 137 1.44 5.25 -9.81
C SER A 137 1.23 6.12 -11.04
N ALA A 138 2.31 6.62 -11.64
CA ALA A 138 2.23 7.41 -12.86
C ALA A 138 1.61 6.62 -14.04
N VAL A 139 1.71 5.29 -14.03
CA VAL A 139 1.11 4.41 -15.04
C VAL A 139 -0.30 3.98 -14.63
N THR A 140 -0.50 3.58 -13.38
CA THR A 140 -1.79 2.97 -12.97
C THR A 140 -2.90 3.98 -12.72
N ASP A 141 -2.61 5.16 -12.18
CA ASP A 141 -3.62 6.17 -11.89
C ASP A 141 -4.34 6.64 -13.17
N PRO A 142 -3.64 7.08 -14.23
CA PRO A 142 -4.28 7.46 -15.48
C PRO A 142 -4.88 6.25 -16.23
N PHE A 143 -4.34 5.04 -16.06
CA PHE A 143 -4.95 3.84 -16.62
C PHE A 143 -6.35 3.61 -16.03
N VAL A 144 -6.49 3.58 -14.71
CA VAL A 144 -7.79 3.38 -14.04
C VAL A 144 -8.75 4.53 -14.37
N GLU A 145 -8.27 5.78 -14.32
CA GLU A 145 -9.06 6.95 -14.71
C GLU A 145 -9.56 6.86 -16.17
N GLY A 146 -8.72 6.39 -17.09
CA GLY A 146 -9.09 6.14 -18.48
C GLY A 146 -10.19 5.10 -18.63
N VAL A 147 -10.13 4.01 -17.86
CA VAL A 147 -11.19 2.98 -17.85
C VAL A 147 -12.51 3.56 -17.32
N VAL A 148 -12.46 4.32 -16.21
CA VAL A 148 -13.64 5.01 -15.64
C VAL A 148 -14.27 5.95 -16.69
N LYS A 149 -13.46 6.76 -17.36
CA LYS A 149 -13.92 7.71 -18.38
C LYS A 149 -14.47 7.05 -19.64
N SER A 150 -14.03 5.82 -19.97
CA SER A 150 -14.46 5.11 -21.18
C SER A 150 -15.95 4.76 -21.16
N ARG A 151 -16.55 4.62 -19.97
CA ARG A 151 -17.96 4.26 -19.76
C ARG A 151 -18.41 2.95 -20.42
N LYS A 152 -17.46 2.19 -21.00
CA LYS A 152 -17.71 0.93 -21.69
C LYS A 152 -16.63 -0.08 -21.33
N ILE A 153 -17.00 -1.08 -20.55
CA ILE A 153 -16.10 -2.15 -20.15
C ILE A 153 -16.12 -3.25 -21.21
N GLN A 154 -14.94 -3.60 -21.70
CA GLN A 154 -14.76 -4.73 -22.60
C GLN A 154 -14.50 -6.00 -21.77
N MET A 155 -15.15 -7.08 -22.18
CA MET A 155 -14.99 -8.39 -21.56
C MET A 155 -14.24 -9.34 -22.49
N ASP A 156 -13.53 -10.30 -21.92
CA ASP A 156 -12.98 -11.43 -22.65
C ASP A 156 -14.10 -12.45 -22.98
N LYS A 157 -13.72 -13.55 -23.65
CA LYS A 157 -14.65 -14.64 -24.02
C LYS A 157 -15.28 -15.36 -22.81
N ASP A 158 -14.67 -15.27 -21.64
CA ASP A 158 -15.10 -15.90 -20.38
C ASP A 158 -15.87 -14.92 -19.48
N GLY A 159 -16.10 -13.69 -19.95
CA GLY A 159 -16.84 -12.64 -19.22
C GLY A 159 -16.02 -11.87 -18.20
N ASN A 160 -14.68 -11.95 -18.24
CA ASN A 160 -13.81 -11.19 -17.35
C ASN A 160 -13.46 -9.84 -17.96
N PRO A 161 -13.41 -8.75 -17.16
CA PRO A 161 -13.04 -7.43 -17.65
C PRO A 161 -11.59 -7.40 -18.15
N LEU A 162 -11.37 -6.97 -19.40
CA LEU A 162 -10.00 -6.90 -19.97
C LEU A 162 -9.10 -5.94 -19.21
N TRP A 163 -9.64 -4.84 -18.68
CA TRP A 163 -8.86 -3.88 -17.89
C TRP A 163 -8.24 -4.52 -16.65
N ARG A 164 -8.95 -5.44 -15.99
CA ARG A 164 -8.43 -6.11 -14.77
C ARG A 164 -7.21 -6.96 -15.08
N LYS A 165 -7.23 -7.66 -16.20
CA LYS A 165 -6.07 -8.45 -16.67
C LYS A 165 -4.91 -7.56 -17.06
N ALA A 166 -5.18 -6.43 -17.72
CA ALA A 166 -4.14 -5.47 -18.10
C ALA A 166 -3.49 -4.83 -16.86
N LEU A 167 -4.30 -4.38 -15.88
CA LEU A 167 -3.80 -3.81 -14.63
C LEU A 167 -3.02 -4.85 -13.81
N ALA A 168 -3.51 -6.09 -13.73
CA ALA A 168 -2.77 -7.18 -13.09
C ALA A 168 -1.40 -7.38 -13.75
N GLY A 169 -1.31 -7.37 -15.08
CA GLY A 169 -0.03 -7.47 -15.78
C GLY A 169 0.93 -6.30 -15.49
N ILE A 170 0.42 -5.10 -15.26
CA ILE A 170 1.25 -3.98 -14.76
C ILE A 170 1.76 -4.31 -13.35
N TYR A 171 0.91 -4.74 -12.44
CA TYR A 171 1.34 -5.10 -11.09
C TYR A 171 2.29 -6.30 -11.07
N ASP A 172 2.11 -7.30 -11.95
CA ASP A 172 3.06 -8.41 -12.12
C ASP A 172 4.47 -7.91 -12.45
N ALA A 173 4.56 -6.89 -13.30
CA ALA A 173 5.84 -6.31 -13.71
C ALA A 173 6.52 -5.48 -12.61
N TYR A 174 5.76 -4.78 -11.78
CA TYR A 174 6.30 -3.86 -10.77
C TYR A 174 6.38 -4.44 -9.35
N LEU A 175 5.48 -5.35 -9.01
CA LEU A 175 5.37 -5.93 -7.66
C LEU A 175 5.73 -7.41 -7.61
N GLY A 176 5.74 -8.08 -8.75
CA GLY A 176 5.86 -9.53 -8.87
C GLY A 176 4.51 -10.25 -8.99
N VAL A 177 4.58 -11.50 -9.42
CA VAL A 177 3.38 -12.34 -9.59
C VAL A 177 3.01 -12.97 -8.24
N PRO A 178 1.78 -12.73 -7.75
CA PRO A 178 1.35 -13.32 -6.49
C PRO A 178 1.37 -14.86 -6.54
N PRO A 179 1.96 -15.56 -5.56
CA PRO A 179 1.91 -17.00 -5.52
C PRO A 179 0.47 -17.48 -5.37
N THR A 180 0.14 -18.58 -6.06
CA THR A 180 -1.17 -19.23 -5.96
C THR A 180 -1.21 -20.31 -4.90
N GLU A 181 -0.07 -20.91 -4.62
CA GLU A 181 0.12 -21.96 -3.61
C GLU A 181 1.52 -21.81 -2.99
N PHE A 182 1.64 -22.12 -1.73
CA PHE A 182 2.92 -22.24 -1.02
C PHE A 182 2.81 -23.25 0.12
N THR A 183 3.92 -23.89 0.48
CA THR A 183 4.02 -24.91 1.54
C THR A 183 5.02 -24.49 2.60
#